data_6d5f77a6b46b517d7fd4ce3d78ad4381
#
_entry.id   6d5f77a6b46b517d7fd4ce3d78ad4381
#
_cell.length_a   1.000
_cell.length_b   1.000
_cell.length_c   1.000
_cell.angle_alpha   90.00
_cell.angle_beta   90.00
_cell.angle_gamma   90.00
#
_symmetry.space_group_name_H-M   'P 1'
#
loop_
_entity.id
_entity.type
_entity.pdbx_description
1 polymer ?
#
loop_
_entity_poly.entity_id
_entity_poly.type
_entity_poly.pdbx_seq_one_letter_code
_entity_poly.pdbx_strand_id
1 'polypeptide(L)'
;EFILIEGDEYLSSPIDNSPKFHKYNSNIAVITGIAWDHINVFPSFENYTSQFEKFIETITDGGVLVFNELDELVLDIVNKSEKTIRKIGYGKPNFEIVDGVTYVKTSEGDVPSKVFGDHNLSNLSAAKQICALMGVFDDEFFAAIASFKGASKRLETIYRDKNKIIIKDFAHSPSKLKATIVAVKNQFSNKNIIAVYELHT
;
A
#
# COMPACT_ATOMS: atom_id res chain seq x y z
N GLU A 1 22.48 5.43 -8.48
CA GLU A 1 21.81 6.30 -7.50
C GLU A 1 20.31 6.26 -7.77
N PHE A 2 19.48 6.12 -6.73
CA PHE A 2 18.03 6.04 -6.83
C PHE A 2 17.39 7.15 -6.03
N ILE A 3 16.25 7.66 -6.49
CA ILE A 3 15.39 8.56 -5.75
C ILE A 3 14.06 7.84 -5.54
N LEU A 4 13.63 7.71 -4.28
CA LEU A 4 12.32 7.19 -3.92
C LEU A 4 11.42 8.36 -3.54
N ILE A 5 10.27 8.48 -4.22
CA ILE A 5 9.32 9.56 -4.01
C ILE A 5 7.95 8.96 -3.70
N GLU A 6 7.29 9.47 -2.66
CA GLU A 6 5.88 9.18 -2.41
C GLU A 6 5.03 9.88 -3.45
N GLY A 7 4.15 9.13 -4.13
CA GLY A 7 3.17 9.68 -5.05
C GLY A 7 2.08 10.43 -4.27
N ASP A 8 1.86 11.70 -4.61
CA ASP A 8 0.89 12.54 -3.95
C ASP A 8 -0.12 13.05 -4.98
N GLU A 9 -1.39 12.70 -4.79
CA GLU A 9 -2.51 13.09 -5.64
C GLU A 9 -2.97 14.53 -5.40
N TYR A 10 -2.49 15.21 -4.35
CA TYR A 10 -2.79 16.62 -4.15
C TYR A 10 -2.23 17.51 -5.25
N LEU A 11 -2.89 18.65 -5.43
CA LEU A 11 -2.50 19.66 -6.41
C LEU A 11 -1.04 20.11 -6.21
N SER A 12 -0.35 20.32 -7.30
CA SER A 12 1.05 20.78 -7.31
C SER A 12 1.20 22.15 -6.67
N SER A 13 0.26 23.06 -6.94
CA SER A 13 0.20 24.40 -6.36
C SER A 13 -1.19 25.02 -6.57
N PRO A 14 -1.50 26.19 -5.97
CA PRO A 14 -2.75 26.91 -6.21
C PRO A 14 -2.98 27.34 -7.67
N ILE A 15 -1.93 27.47 -8.45
CA ILE A 15 -1.98 27.85 -9.87
C ILE A 15 -1.78 26.65 -10.82
N ASP A 16 -1.41 25.50 -10.30
CA ASP A 16 -1.27 24.25 -11.06
C ASP A 16 -2.11 23.16 -10.38
N ASN A 17 -3.30 22.95 -10.92
CA ASN A 17 -4.28 22.00 -10.41
C ASN A 17 -4.00 20.55 -10.81
N SER A 18 -2.83 20.26 -11.37
CA SER A 18 -2.45 18.86 -11.63
C SER A 18 -1.89 18.20 -10.37
N PRO A 19 -2.15 16.91 -10.14
CA PRO A 19 -1.51 16.13 -9.08
C PRO A 19 0.01 16.18 -9.14
N LYS A 20 0.67 16.16 -7.98
CA LYS A 20 2.14 16.17 -7.90
C LYS A 20 2.75 14.98 -8.59
N PHE A 21 2.15 13.79 -8.50
CA PHE A 21 2.69 12.59 -9.12
C PHE A 21 2.78 12.68 -10.65
N HIS A 22 2.03 13.57 -11.32
CA HIS A 22 2.18 13.80 -12.76
C HIS A 22 3.51 14.47 -13.15
N LYS A 23 4.25 15.02 -12.18
CA LYS A 23 5.49 15.75 -12.45
C LYS A 23 6.76 14.89 -12.38
N TYR A 24 6.64 13.65 -11.89
CA TYR A 24 7.84 12.89 -11.51
C TYR A 24 8.50 12.12 -12.65
N ASN A 25 7.77 11.80 -13.73
CA ASN A 25 8.28 11.03 -14.88
C ASN A 25 9.09 9.80 -14.41
N SER A 26 8.44 8.95 -13.61
CA SER A 26 9.09 7.83 -12.94
C SER A 26 9.60 6.76 -13.91
N ASN A 27 10.75 6.15 -13.60
CA ASN A 27 11.22 4.96 -14.30
C ASN A 27 10.54 3.69 -13.78
N ILE A 28 10.27 3.64 -12.48
CA ILE A 28 9.51 2.59 -11.81
C ILE A 28 8.40 3.28 -11.03
N ALA A 29 7.17 2.91 -11.30
CA ALA A 29 5.99 3.40 -10.60
C ALA A 29 5.29 2.27 -9.87
N VAL A 30 4.53 2.60 -8.81
CA VAL A 30 3.61 1.67 -8.18
C VAL A 30 2.26 2.31 -7.93
N ILE A 31 1.18 1.57 -8.23
CA ILE A 31 -0.19 1.94 -7.87
C ILE A 31 -0.72 0.87 -6.91
N THR A 32 -0.95 1.26 -5.67
CA THR A 32 -1.36 0.33 -4.60
C THR A 32 -2.86 0.19 -4.45
N GLY A 33 -3.64 1.14 -4.95
CA GLY A 33 -5.08 1.14 -4.93
C GLY A 33 -5.66 2.48 -5.34
N ILE A 34 -6.93 2.49 -5.75
CA ILE A 34 -7.69 3.69 -6.09
C ILE A 34 -8.95 3.72 -5.23
N ALA A 35 -8.95 4.56 -4.23
CA ALA A 35 -10.12 4.81 -3.39
C ALA A 35 -10.40 6.31 -3.38
N TRP A 36 -11.61 6.71 -3.77
CA TRP A 36 -11.95 8.13 -3.85
C TRP A 36 -11.74 8.83 -2.52
N ASP A 37 -10.80 9.73 -2.51
CA ASP A 37 -10.42 10.60 -1.40
C ASP A 37 -10.34 12.04 -1.92
N HIS A 38 -10.20 13.01 -1.01
CA HIS A 38 -10.00 14.41 -1.37
C HIS A 38 -11.10 15.01 -2.29
N ILE A 39 -12.38 14.81 -1.92
CA ILE A 39 -13.56 15.27 -2.67
C ILE A 39 -13.52 16.78 -2.93
N ASN A 40 -12.87 17.55 -2.05
CA ASN A 40 -12.64 18.98 -2.22
C ASN A 40 -11.74 19.34 -3.40
N VAL A 41 -10.89 18.41 -3.83
CA VAL A 41 -9.95 18.57 -4.96
C VAL A 41 -10.49 17.89 -6.21
N PHE A 42 -11.08 16.71 -6.04
CA PHE A 42 -11.61 15.86 -7.12
C PHE A 42 -13.12 15.74 -6.96
N PRO A 43 -13.91 16.58 -7.63
CA PRO A 43 -15.35 16.71 -7.40
C PRO A 43 -16.17 15.51 -7.92
N SER A 44 -15.59 14.66 -8.77
CA SER A 44 -16.22 13.41 -9.22
C SER A 44 -15.24 12.26 -9.20
N PHE A 45 -15.78 11.05 -9.10
CA PHE A 45 -15.00 9.83 -9.12
C PHE A 45 -14.26 9.64 -10.46
N GLU A 46 -14.89 9.98 -11.57
CA GLU A 46 -14.29 9.92 -12.91
C GLU A 46 -13.12 10.90 -13.03
N ASN A 47 -13.26 12.10 -12.43
CA ASN A 47 -12.16 13.06 -12.38
C ASN A 47 -10.97 12.49 -11.59
N TYR A 48 -11.24 11.84 -10.44
CA TYR A 48 -10.21 11.22 -9.62
C TYR A 48 -9.51 10.06 -10.34
N THR A 49 -10.25 9.11 -10.91
CA THR A 49 -9.66 7.96 -11.63
C THR A 49 -8.86 8.37 -12.85
N SER A 50 -9.30 9.40 -13.59
CA SER A 50 -8.56 9.92 -14.75
C SER A 50 -7.17 10.47 -14.40
N GLN A 51 -6.91 10.83 -13.12
CA GLN A 51 -5.57 11.25 -12.72
C GLN A 51 -4.59 10.07 -12.73
N PHE A 52 -5.04 8.87 -12.38
CA PHE A 52 -4.20 7.68 -12.41
C PHE A 52 -3.95 7.19 -13.84
N GLU A 53 -4.92 7.32 -14.73
CA GLU A 53 -4.72 7.08 -16.17
C GLU A 53 -3.62 8.00 -16.72
N LYS A 54 -3.71 9.31 -16.42
CA LYS A 54 -2.67 10.28 -16.80
C LYS A 54 -1.32 9.96 -16.16
N PHE A 55 -1.31 9.51 -14.89
CA PHE A 55 -0.08 9.12 -14.23
C PHE A 55 0.65 7.99 -14.98
N ILE A 56 -0.08 6.98 -15.45
CA ILE A 56 0.53 5.90 -16.24
C ILE A 56 1.21 6.46 -17.49
N GLU A 57 0.60 7.46 -18.15
CA GLU A 57 1.19 8.10 -19.35
C GLU A 57 2.46 8.90 -19.04
N THR A 58 2.67 9.35 -17.80
CA THR A 58 3.89 10.06 -17.38
C THR A 58 5.08 9.13 -17.10
N ILE A 59 4.86 7.83 -16.97
CA ILE A 59 5.96 6.86 -16.80
C ILE A 59 6.87 6.91 -18.04
N THR A 60 8.18 6.94 -17.82
CA THR A 60 9.15 7.01 -18.91
C THR A 60 9.01 5.82 -19.88
N ASP A 61 9.31 6.02 -21.16
CA ASP A 61 9.27 4.93 -22.15
C ASP A 61 10.24 3.81 -21.75
N GLY A 62 9.76 2.56 -21.84
CA GLY A 62 10.50 1.41 -21.34
C GLY A 62 10.52 1.28 -19.81
N GLY A 63 9.82 2.15 -19.10
CA GLY A 63 9.67 2.08 -17.66
C GLY A 63 8.83 0.90 -17.18
N VAL A 64 8.61 0.82 -15.85
CA VAL A 64 7.89 -0.28 -15.20
C VAL A 64 6.77 0.27 -14.33
N LEU A 65 5.57 -0.31 -14.47
CA LEU A 65 4.46 -0.13 -13.56
C LEU A 65 4.23 -1.40 -12.76
N VAL A 66 4.40 -1.31 -11.44
CA VAL A 66 3.97 -2.33 -10.47
C VAL A 66 2.57 -1.95 -9.99
N PHE A 67 1.62 -2.88 -10.01
CA PHE A 67 0.23 -2.52 -9.69
C PHE A 67 -0.49 -3.61 -8.92
N ASN A 68 -1.38 -3.20 -8.02
CA ASN A 68 -2.21 -4.11 -7.25
C ASN A 68 -3.30 -4.71 -8.14
N GLU A 69 -3.16 -5.96 -8.52
CA GLU A 69 -4.13 -6.68 -9.37
C GLU A 69 -5.42 -7.09 -8.65
N LEU A 70 -5.46 -6.96 -7.31
CA LEU A 70 -6.65 -7.23 -6.51
C LEU A 70 -7.57 -6.01 -6.38
N ASP A 71 -7.11 -4.83 -6.81
CA ASP A 71 -7.94 -3.64 -6.91
C ASP A 71 -8.51 -3.55 -8.34
N GLU A 72 -9.83 -3.76 -8.47
CA GLU A 72 -10.51 -3.81 -9.76
C GLU A 72 -10.36 -2.52 -10.57
N LEU A 73 -10.31 -1.37 -9.90
CA LEU A 73 -10.13 -0.07 -10.57
C LEU A 73 -8.71 0.09 -11.10
N VAL A 74 -7.71 -0.30 -10.31
CA VAL A 74 -6.32 -0.31 -10.77
C VAL A 74 -6.16 -1.24 -11.96
N LEU A 75 -6.71 -2.44 -11.86
CA LEU A 75 -6.64 -3.43 -12.95
C LEU A 75 -7.30 -2.91 -14.24
N ASP A 76 -8.45 -2.25 -14.13
CA ASP A 76 -9.18 -1.69 -15.28
C ASP A 76 -8.37 -0.60 -15.99
N ILE A 77 -7.85 0.40 -15.26
CA ILE A 77 -7.06 1.47 -15.88
C ILE A 77 -5.73 0.96 -16.47
N VAL A 78 -5.09 -0.01 -15.82
CA VAL A 78 -3.85 -0.60 -16.32
C VAL A 78 -4.10 -1.37 -17.61
N ASN A 79 -5.21 -2.10 -17.70
CA ASN A 79 -5.59 -2.85 -18.91
C ASN A 79 -5.98 -1.93 -20.08
N LYS A 80 -6.59 -0.78 -19.78
CA LYS A 80 -6.97 0.21 -20.80
C LYS A 80 -5.80 1.02 -21.36
N SER A 81 -4.73 1.17 -20.57
CA SER A 81 -3.55 1.94 -21.00
C SER A 81 -2.80 1.24 -22.14
N GLU A 82 -2.55 1.98 -23.21
CA GLU A 82 -1.73 1.55 -24.37
C GLU A 82 -0.25 1.94 -24.21
N LYS A 83 0.15 2.53 -23.07
CA LYS A 83 1.54 2.93 -22.81
C LYS A 83 2.49 1.74 -22.92
N THR A 84 3.56 1.92 -23.70
CA THR A 84 4.58 0.89 -23.92
C THR A 84 5.55 0.83 -22.74
N ILE A 85 5.11 0.19 -21.67
CA ILE A 85 5.86 -0.04 -20.43
C ILE A 85 5.70 -1.48 -19.96
N ARG A 86 6.60 -1.96 -19.12
CA ARG A 86 6.45 -3.26 -18.46
C ARG A 86 5.43 -3.14 -17.33
N LYS A 87 4.37 -3.93 -17.37
CA LYS A 87 3.32 -3.99 -16.36
C LYS A 87 3.50 -5.25 -15.51
N ILE A 88 3.62 -5.10 -14.18
CA ILE A 88 3.84 -6.18 -13.22
C ILE A 88 2.72 -6.13 -12.17
N GLY A 89 1.78 -7.07 -12.27
CA GLY A 89 0.73 -7.25 -11.26
C GLY A 89 1.29 -7.88 -9.99
N TYR A 90 0.76 -7.48 -8.83
CA TYR A 90 1.04 -8.13 -7.57
C TYR A 90 -0.25 -8.28 -6.76
N GLY A 91 -0.27 -9.32 -5.95
CA GLY A 91 -1.31 -9.56 -4.97
C GLY A 91 -0.76 -9.64 -3.56
N LYS A 92 -1.58 -10.14 -2.67
CA LYS A 92 -1.21 -10.43 -1.30
C LYS A 92 -0.34 -11.71 -1.25
N PRO A 93 0.75 -11.75 -0.46
CA PRO A 93 1.54 -12.96 -0.33
C PRO A 93 0.75 -14.03 0.42
N ASN A 94 1.12 -15.28 0.27
CA ASN A 94 0.63 -16.34 1.13
C ASN A 94 1.16 -16.13 2.55
N PHE A 95 0.29 -16.24 3.55
CA PHE A 95 0.65 -16.04 4.94
C PHE A 95 -0.24 -16.87 5.87
N GLU A 96 0.20 -17.02 7.10
CA GLU A 96 -0.62 -17.54 8.20
C GLU A 96 -0.43 -16.68 9.46
N ILE A 97 -1.39 -16.76 10.36
CA ILE A 97 -1.32 -16.07 11.66
C ILE A 97 -1.28 -17.15 12.74
N VAL A 98 -0.18 -17.18 13.51
CA VAL A 98 0.02 -18.11 14.62
C VAL A 98 0.27 -17.29 15.88
N ASP A 99 -0.54 -17.45 16.90
CA ASP A 99 -0.45 -16.77 18.20
C ASP A 99 -0.30 -15.23 18.11
N GLY A 100 -1.00 -14.63 17.13
CA GLY A 100 -0.97 -13.19 16.89
C GLY A 100 0.34 -12.69 16.27
N VAL A 101 1.07 -13.55 15.57
CA VAL A 101 2.21 -13.24 14.72
C VAL A 101 1.88 -13.67 13.29
N THR A 102 2.10 -12.76 12.34
CA THR A 102 1.96 -13.06 10.91
C THR A 102 3.24 -13.69 10.39
N TYR A 103 3.12 -14.80 9.69
CA TYR A 103 4.22 -15.49 9.00
C TYR A 103 3.98 -15.45 7.51
N VAL A 104 4.86 -14.79 6.78
CA VAL A 104 4.83 -14.76 5.30
C VAL A 104 5.49 -16.03 4.79
N LYS A 105 4.78 -16.75 3.92
CA LYS A 105 5.29 -17.98 3.30
C LYS A 105 6.25 -17.63 2.16
N THR A 106 7.45 -18.17 2.20
CA THR A 106 8.45 -18.04 1.14
C THR A 106 8.96 -19.39 0.68
N SER A 107 9.72 -19.42 -0.41
CA SER A 107 10.36 -20.66 -0.90
C SER A 107 11.40 -21.23 0.08
N GLU A 108 11.95 -20.39 0.96
CA GLU A 108 13.00 -20.77 1.92
C GLU A 108 12.45 -20.99 3.33
N GLY A 109 11.14 -20.85 3.51
CA GLY A 109 10.47 -21.03 4.80
C GLY A 109 9.62 -19.84 5.21
N ASP A 110 9.12 -19.89 6.42
CA ASP A 110 8.18 -18.91 6.96
C ASP A 110 8.93 -17.76 7.62
N VAL A 111 8.66 -16.53 7.18
CA VAL A 111 9.29 -15.31 7.70
C VAL A 111 8.32 -14.58 8.63
N PRO A 112 8.66 -14.40 9.93
CA PRO A 112 7.83 -13.65 10.83
C PRO A 112 7.81 -12.17 10.45
N SER A 113 6.61 -11.58 10.39
CA SER A 113 6.40 -10.17 10.08
C SER A 113 5.81 -9.43 11.28
N LYS A 114 6.32 -8.24 11.55
CA LYS A 114 5.74 -7.32 12.55
C LYS A 114 4.62 -6.48 11.96
N VAL A 115 4.54 -6.39 10.64
CA VAL A 115 3.40 -5.78 9.94
C VAL A 115 2.35 -6.84 9.64
N PHE A 116 1.08 -6.45 9.74
CA PHE A 116 -0.05 -7.34 9.56
C PHE A 116 -1.21 -6.61 8.87
N GLY A 117 -2.23 -7.38 8.50
CA GLY A 117 -3.40 -6.90 7.76
C GLY A 117 -3.17 -6.93 6.26
N ASP A 118 -4.24 -7.27 5.55
CA ASP A 118 -4.20 -7.54 4.10
C ASP A 118 -3.57 -6.40 3.29
N HIS A 119 -3.92 -5.16 3.61
CA HIS A 119 -3.36 -4.00 2.91
C HIS A 119 -1.85 -3.83 3.13
N ASN A 120 -1.34 -4.07 4.35
CA ASN A 120 0.10 -4.00 4.62
C ASN A 120 0.85 -5.16 3.96
N LEU A 121 0.26 -6.35 3.94
CA LEU A 121 0.85 -7.52 3.27
C LEU A 121 0.86 -7.35 1.75
N SER A 122 -0.18 -6.72 1.19
CA SER A 122 -0.20 -6.33 -0.21
C SER A 122 0.90 -5.31 -0.52
N ASN A 123 1.06 -4.27 0.32
CA ASN A 123 2.15 -3.29 0.19
C ASN A 123 3.54 -3.93 0.32
N LEU A 124 3.68 -4.98 1.15
CA LEU A 124 4.92 -5.75 1.26
C LEU A 124 5.25 -6.45 -0.07
N SER A 125 4.25 -7.03 -0.75
CA SER A 125 4.44 -7.61 -2.08
C SER A 125 4.87 -6.57 -3.11
N ALA A 126 4.26 -5.37 -3.09
CA ALA A 126 4.69 -4.26 -3.95
C ALA A 126 6.15 -3.87 -3.70
N ALA A 127 6.51 -3.69 -2.43
CA ALA A 127 7.88 -3.35 -2.04
C ALA A 127 8.88 -4.42 -2.51
N LYS A 128 8.53 -5.70 -2.39
CA LYS A 128 9.34 -6.81 -2.90
C LYS A 128 9.60 -6.70 -4.40
N GLN A 129 8.55 -6.42 -5.19
CA GLN A 129 8.71 -6.25 -6.65
C GLN A 129 9.63 -5.07 -7.00
N ILE A 130 9.47 -3.94 -6.29
CA ILE A 130 10.32 -2.77 -6.51
C ILE A 130 11.77 -3.07 -6.12
N CYS A 131 12.00 -3.69 -4.96
CA CYS A 131 13.33 -4.08 -4.50
C CYS A 131 14.02 -5.05 -5.49
N ALA A 132 13.29 -6.03 -6.01
CA ALA A 132 13.80 -6.94 -7.04
C ALA A 132 14.21 -6.21 -8.33
N LEU A 133 13.42 -5.22 -8.78
CA LEU A 133 13.76 -4.37 -9.92
C LEU A 133 15.01 -3.51 -9.66
N MET A 134 15.33 -3.24 -8.40
CA MET A 134 16.52 -2.52 -7.96
C MET A 134 17.72 -3.43 -7.68
N GLY A 135 17.59 -4.74 -7.89
CA GLY A 135 18.67 -5.72 -7.72
C GLY A 135 18.81 -6.28 -6.31
N VAL A 136 17.81 -6.09 -5.43
CA VAL A 136 17.76 -6.71 -4.09
C VAL A 136 17.20 -8.13 -4.23
N PHE A 137 17.92 -9.11 -3.72
CA PHE A 137 17.49 -10.52 -3.72
C PHE A 137 16.45 -10.82 -2.64
N ASP A 138 15.70 -11.90 -2.82
CA ASP A 138 14.60 -12.27 -1.92
C ASP A 138 15.05 -12.50 -0.49
N ASP A 139 16.20 -13.15 -0.27
CA ASP A 139 16.77 -13.39 1.05
C ASP A 139 17.13 -12.09 1.78
N GLU A 140 17.76 -11.14 1.09
CA GLU A 140 18.07 -9.80 1.62
C GLU A 140 16.79 -9.02 1.97
N PHE A 141 15.79 -9.07 1.07
CA PHE A 141 14.50 -8.44 1.30
C PHE A 141 13.81 -8.99 2.54
N PHE A 142 13.69 -10.32 2.66
CA PHE A 142 12.99 -10.93 3.78
C PHE A 142 13.77 -10.81 5.09
N ALA A 143 15.10 -10.82 5.07
CA ALA A 143 15.92 -10.51 6.24
C ALA A 143 15.64 -9.08 6.77
N ALA A 144 15.50 -8.10 5.88
CA ALA A 144 15.13 -6.74 6.25
C ALA A 144 13.69 -6.66 6.80
N ILE A 145 12.73 -7.33 6.14
CA ILE A 145 11.31 -7.35 6.54
C ILE A 145 11.10 -7.95 7.93
N ALA A 146 11.84 -8.98 8.30
CA ALA A 146 11.76 -9.57 9.64
C ALA A 146 12.01 -8.54 10.77
N SER A 147 12.81 -7.52 10.50
CA SER A 147 13.12 -6.43 11.43
C SER A 147 12.18 -5.22 11.31
N PHE A 148 11.49 -5.05 10.18
CA PHE A 148 10.67 -3.89 9.87
C PHE A 148 9.42 -3.82 10.76
N LYS A 149 9.24 -2.69 11.45
CA LYS A 149 8.15 -2.48 12.43
C LYS A 149 6.88 -1.85 11.83
N GLY A 150 6.89 -1.56 10.54
CA GLY A 150 5.83 -0.80 9.87
C GLY A 150 6.08 0.71 9.86
N ALA A 151 5.22 1.43 9.16
CA ALA A 151 5.23 2.89 9.18
C ALA A 151 4.55 3.42 10.45
N SER A 152 5.00 4.57 10.94
CA SER A 152 4.37 5.23 12.09
C SER A 152 2.89 5.52 11.82
N LYS A 153 2.05 5.31 12.82
CA LYS A 153 0.59 5.49 12.73
C LYS A 153 -0.09 4.61 11.66
N ARG A 154 0.50 3.46 11.29
CA ARG A 154 -0.09 2.48 10.37
C ARG A 154 -0.10 1.11 11.05
N LEU A 155 -1.20 0.77 11.73
CA LEU A 155 -1.32 -0.41 12.61
C LEU A 155 -0.13 -0.54 13.58
N GLU A 156 0.36 0.59 14.05
CA GLU A 156 1.52 0.69 14.94
C GLU A 156 1.19 0.15 16.33
N THR A 157 1.87 -0.91 16.77
CA THR A 157 1.74 -1.42 18.14
C THR A 157 2.54 -0.52 19.08
N ILE A 158 1.84 0.30 19.87
CA ILE A 158 2.46 1.22 20.85
C ILE A 158 2.60 0.62 22.24
N TYR A 159 1.82 -0.43 22.53
CA TYR A 159 1.94 -1.18 23.78
C TYR A 159 1.46 -2.63 23.59
N ARG A 160 2.14 -3.58 24.24
CA ARG A 160 1.73 -4.99 24.26
C ARG A 160 2.15 -5.66 25.57
N ASP A 161 1.21 -6.34 26.22
CA ASP A 161 1.46 -7.30 27.29
C ASP A 161 0.67 -8.59 27.05
N LYS A 162 0.60 -9.47 28.06
CA LYS A 162 -0.14 -10.75 27.96
C LYS A 162 -1.64 -10.55 27.70
N ASN A 163 -2.23 -9.49 28.25
CA ASN A 163 -3.69 -9.29 28.28
C ASN A 163 -4.16 -8.29 27.24
N LYS A 164 -3.38 -7.25 26.94
CA LYS A 164 -3.80 -6.12 26.12
C LYS A 164 -2.74 -5.71 25.12
N ILE A 165 -3.23 -5.17 24.01
CA ILE A 165 -2.42 -4.59 22.94
C ILE A 165 -3.06 -3.24 22.61
N ILE A 166 -2.25 -2.19 22.49
CA ILE A 166 -2.70 -0.87 22.06
C ILE A 166 -2.09 -0.61 20.69
N ILE A 167 -2.96 -0.38 19.72
CA ILE A 167 -2.59 -0.15 18.33
C ILE A 167 -3.02 1.25 17.96
N LYS A 168 -2.13 1.99 17.33
CA LYS A 168 -2.37 3.31 16.76
C LYS A 168 -2.43 3.24 15.25
N ASP A 169 -3.47 3.84 14.68
CA ASP A 169 -3.65 3.92 13.23
C ASP A 169 -4.10 5.32 12.81
N PHE A 170 -3.91 5.67 11.57
CA PHE A 170 -4.34 6.93 10.99
C PHE A 170 -5.55 6.77 10.07
N ALA A 171 -6.30 5.70 10.21
CA ALA A 171 -7.51 5.49 9.43
C ALA A 171 -8.55 6.58 9.75
N HIS A 172 -8.80 7.46 8.80
CA HIS A 172 -9.69 8.62 8.93
C HIS A 172 -10.88 8.58 7.96
N SER A 173 -10.96 7.56 7.09
CA SER A 173 -12.11 7.32 6.22
C SER A 173 -12.80 5.99 6.56
N PRO A 174 -14.10 5.82 6.25
CA PRO A 174 -14.83 4.60 6.57
C PRO A 174 -14.19 3.32 6.02
N SER A 175 -13.67 3.36 4.79
CA SER A 175 -13.00 2.22 4.16
C SER A 175 -11.70 1.86 4.87
N LYS A 176 -10.87 2.85 5.19
CA LYS A 176 -9.62 2.68 5.94
C LYS A 176 -9.89 2.13 7.35
N LEU A 177 -10.88 2.69 8.06
CA LEU A 177 -11.27 2.22 9.39
C LEU A 177 -11.75 0.77 9.36
N LYS A 178 -12.60 0.40 8.39
CA LYS A 178 -13.07 -0.97 8.21
C LYS A 178 -11.88 -1.93 7.99
N ALA A 179 -10.94 -1.58 7.13
CA ALA A 179 -9.75 -2.38 6.86
C ALA A 179 -8.88 -2.58 8.11
N THR A 180 -8.66 -1.52 8.89
CA THR A 180 -7.94 -1.55 10.18
C THR A 180 -8.62 -2.47 11.19
N ILE A 181 -9.94 -2.34 11.39
CA ILE A 181 -10.69 -3.18 12.34
C ILE A 181 -10.64 -4.66 11.93
N VAL A 182 -10.83 -4.96 10.63
CA VAL A 182 -10.76 -6.32 10.11
C VAL A 182 -9.35 -6.90 10.32
N ALA A 183 -8.31 -6.13 10.01
CA ALA A 183 -6.93 -6.55 10.21
C ALA A 183 -6.63 -6.90 11.67
N VAL A 184 -7.03 -6.04 12.61
CA VAL A 184 -6.83 -6.26 14.06
C VAL A 184 -7.63 -7.48 14.54
N LYS A 185 -8.88 -7.64 14.06
CA LYS A 185 -9.72 -8.78 14.43
C LYS A 185 -9.13 -10.11 13.95
N ASN A 186 -8.62 -10.14 12.74
CA ASN A 186 -8.00 -11.34 12.18
C ASN A 186 -6.67 -11.67 12.90
N GLN A 187 -5.87 -10.64 13.19
CA GLN A 187 -4.57 -10.81 13.87
C GLN A 187 -4.71 -11.28 15.31
N PHE A 188 -5.76 -10.87 16.01
CA PHE A 188 -5.98 -11.13 17.44
C PHE A 188 -7.39 -11.68 17.67
N SER A 189 -7.73 -12.78 16.97
CA SER A 189 -9.08 -13.36 16.97
C SER A 189 -9.62 -13.77 18.34
N ASN A 190 -8.73 -14.03 19.30
CA ASN A 190 -9.05 -14.41 20.68
C ASN A 190 -9.19 -13.21 21.65
N LYS A 191 -9.09 -11.97 21.14
CA LYS A 191 -9.20 -10.76 21.97
C LYS A 191 -10.44 -9.95 21.62
N ASN A 192 -10.98 -9.26 22.62
CA ASN A 192 -12.03 -8.27 22.42
C ASN A 192 -11.40 -6.97 21.90
N ILE A 193 -12.07 -6.32 20.95
CA ILE A 193 -11.63 -5.05 20.38
C ILE A 193 -12.42 -3.92 21.01
N ILE A 194 -11.70 -2.89 21.46
CA ILE A 194 -12.24 -1.59 21.81
C ILE A 194 -11.66 -0.58 20.83
N ALA A 195 -12.50 -0.02 19.98
CA ALA A 195 -12.08 1.01 19.03
C ALA A 195 -12.40 2.40 19.61
N VAL A 196 -11.39 3.25 19.68
CA VAL A 196 -11.55 4.68 19.98
C VAL A 196 -11.29 5.42 18.69
N TYR A 197 -12.27 6.16 18.25
CA TYR A 197 -12.27 6.77 16.93
C TYR A 197 -12.73 8.23 17.01
N GLU A 198 -12.01 9.12 16.38
CA GLU A 198 -12.38 10.51 16.19
C GLU A 198 -12.96 10.69 14.78
N LEU A 199 -14.20 11.20 14.73
CA LEU A 199 -14.81 11.56 13.44
C LEU A 199 -14.10 12.79 12.88
N HIS A 200 -13.56 12.67 11.69
CA HIS A 200 -13.07 13.81 10.93
C HIS A 200 -14.20 14.28 10.01
N THR A 201 -14.63 15.50 10.22
CA THR A 201 -15.63 16.17 9.36
C THR A 201 -14.99 16.74 8.11
#